data_ae5aa33c30fc93979d72298ccb32af4c
#
_entry.id   ae5aa33c30fc93979d72298ccb32af4c
#
_cell.length_a   1.000
_cell.length_b   1.000
_cell.length_c   1.000
_cell.angle_alpha   90.00
_cell.angle_beta   90.00
_cell.angle_gamma   90.00
#
_symmetry.space_group_name_H-M   'P 1'
#
loop_
_entity.id
_entity.type
_entity.pdbx_description
1 polymer ?
#
loop_
_entity_poly.entity_id
_entity_poly.type
_entity_poly.pdbx_seq_one_letter_code
_entity_poly.pdbx_strand_id
1 'polypeptide(L)'
;MNRLFYPAVFHKAEEGGFWVSFPDLPECMTQGDSMDEAYEMAVDALGLSLSSMEDEGAAFPKASELETVDPEDGVLVIVEFDMAEYRRKNRSKAVKKTL
;
A
#
# COMPACT_ATOMS: atom_id res chain seq x y z
N MET A 1 12.09 -14.30 4.02
CA MET A 1 11.20 -13.33 4.62
C MET A 1 10.46 -12.56 3.57
N ASN A 2 9.17 -12.45 3.75
CA ASN A 2 8.32 -11.85 2.74
C ASN A 2 7.78 -10.48 3.14
N ARG A 3 8.41 -9.86 4.13
CA ARG A 3 7.97 -8.55 4.60
C ARG A 3 8.65 -7.45 3.80
N LEU A 4 7.84 -6.51 3.39
CA LEU A 4 8.31 -5.35 2.65
C LEU A 4 7.82 -4.09 3.38
N PHE A 5 8.61 -3.03 3.28
CA PHE A 5 8.28 -1.77 3.94
C PHE A 5 8.43 -0.65 2.92
N TYR A 6 7.36 0.11 2.73
CA TYR A 6 7.39 1.23 1.80
C TYR A 6 6.88 2.48 2.51
N PRO A 7 7.56 3.61 2.30
CA PRO A 7 7.04 4.86 2.85
C PRO A 7 5.81 5.30 2.09
N ALA A 8 4.86 5.84 2.81
CA ALA A 8 3.64 6.40 2.26
C ALA A 8 3.41 7.76 2.88
N VAL A 9 2.73 8.63 2.15
CA VAL A 9 2.34 9.92 2.67
C VAL A 9 0.84 9.93 2.85
N PHE A 10 0.40 10.20 4.06
CA PHE A 10 -1.02 10.30 4.39
C PHE A 10 -1.38 11.78 4.40
N HIS A 11 -2.15 12.19 3.40
CA HIS A 11 -2.55 13.58 3.23
C HIS A 11 -3.94 13.80 3.79
N LYS A 12 -4.12 14.87 4.52
CA LYS A 12 -5.45 15.19 5.01
C LYS A 12 -6.34 15.62 3.86
N ALA A 13 -7.50 14.99 3.78
CA ALA A 13 -8.50 15.35 2.78
C ALA A 13 -9.38 16.45 3.32
N GLU A 14 -9.85 17.33 2.42
CA GLU A 14 -10.69 18.46 2.84
C GLU A 14 -11.99 18.01 3.45
N GLU A 15 -12.49 16.88 2.98
CA GLU A 15 -13.77 16.36 3.44
C GLU A 15 -13.65 15.52 4.70
N GLY A 16 -12.46 15.42 5.25
CA GLY A 16 -12.17 14.53 6.36
C GLY A 16 -11.49 13.27 5.88
N GLY A 17 -10.84 12.60 6.80
CA GLY A 17 -10.10 11.39 6.44
C GLY A 17 -8.77 11.71 5.78
N PHE A 18 -8.24 10.71 5.08
CA PHE A 18 -6.92 10.80 4.48
C PHE A 18 -6.93 10.21 3.08
N TRP A 19 -6.10 10.77 2.19
CA TRP A 19 -5.74 10.07 0.98
C TRP A 19 -4.25 9.73 1.06
N VAL A 20 -3.87 8.61 0.46
CA VAL A 20 -2.55 8.01 0.66
C VAL A 20 -1.86 7.88 -0.67
N SER A 21 -0.59 8.27 -0.72
CA SER A 21 0.24 8.07 -1.90
C SER A 21 1.51 7.35 -1.49
N PHE A 22 2.09 6.63 -2.45
CA PHE A 22 3.34 5.92 -2.25
C PHE A 22 4.37 6.51 -3.20
N PRO A 23 5.40 7.20 -2.67
CA PRO A 23 6.40 7.80 -3.57
C PRO A 23 7.07 6.81 -4.51
N ASP A 24 7.25 5.58 -4.06
CA ASP A 24 7.94 4.58 -4.88
C ASP A 24 7.01 3.85 -5.84
N LEU A 25 5.71 4.06 -5.71
CA LEU A 25 4.70 3.42 -6.55
C LEU A 25 3.67 4.48 -6.93
N PRO A 26 3.99 5.31 -7.93
CA PRO A 26 3.14 6.48 -8.23
C PRO A 26 1.70 6.15 -8.56
N GLU A 27 1.45 4.95 -9.04
CA GLU A 27 0.08 4.56 -9.40
C GLU A 27 -0.68 3.97 -8.23
N CYS A 28 -0.02 3.80 -7.09
CA CYS A 28 -0.64 3.18 -5.91
C CYS A 28 -1.17 4.28 -5.01
N MET A 29 -2.48 4.50 -5.06
CA MET A 29 -3.13 5.53 -4.24
C MET A 29 -4.40 4.97 -3.66
N THR A 30 -4.76 5.46 -2.48
CA THR A 30 -5.98 5.04 -1.83
C THR A 30 -6.45 6.10 -0.87
N GLN A 31 -7.51 5.81 -0.12
CA GLN A 31 -8.06 6.76 0.84
C GLN A 31 -8.80 6.00 1.92
N GLY A 32 -9.05 6.69 3.02
CA GLY A 32 -9.81 6.15 4.13
C GLY A 32 -10.35 7.28 4.99
N ASP A 33 -11.41 7.00 5.75
CA ASP A 33 -12.07 8.01 6.56
C ASP A 33 -11.38 8.26 7.89
N SER A 34 -10.50 7.36 8.29
CA SER A 34 -9.74 7.48 9.53
C SER A 34 -8.33 6.97 9.27
N MET A 35 -7.45 7.19 10.23
CA MET A 35 -6.08 6.66 10.10
C MET A 35 -6.11 5.14 10.01
N ASP A 36 -6.92 4.48 10.84
CA ASP A 36 -7.01 3.03 10.82
C ASP A 36 -7.45 2.52 9.46
N GLU A 37 -8.52 3.10 8.94
CA GLU A 37 -9.03 2.67 7.65
C GLU A 37 -8.06 2.99 6.53
N ALA A 38 -7.47 4.18 6.57
CA ALA A 38 -6.52 4.57 5.54
C ALA A 38 -5.32 3.63 5.51
N TYR A 39 -4.85 3.20 6.69
CA TYR A 39 -3.73 2.27 6.75
C TYR A 39 -4.11 0.91 6.17
N GLU A 40 -5.29 0.41 6.51
CA GLU A 40 -5.75 -0.86 5.95
C GLU A 40 -5.88 -0.79 4.45
N MET A 41 -6.44 0.31 3.97
CA MET A 41 -6.58 0.51 2.53
C MET A 41 -5.22 0.65 1.86
N ALA A 42 -4.26 1.25 2.55
CA ALA A 42 -2.91 1.37 2.01
C ALA A 42 -2.26 0.00 1.85
N VAL A 43 -2.44 -0.88 2.83
CA VAL A 43 -1.89 -2.23 2.74
C VAL A 43 -2.53 -2.97 1.57
N ASP A 44 -3.84 -2.86 1.42
CA ASP A 44 -4.53 -3.53 0.32
C ASP A 44 -4.08 -3.00 -1.03
N ALA A 45 -3.97 -1.69 -1.17
CA ALA A 45 -3.55 -1.08 -2.43
C ALA A 45 -2.12 -1.48 -2.78
N LEU A 46 -1.26 -1.49 -1.77
CA LEU A 46 0.12 -1.90 -1.96
C LEU A 46 0.19 -3.35 -2.42
N GLY A 47 -0.59 -4.22 -1.78
CA GLY A 47 -0.63 -5.62 -2.16
C GLY A 47 -1.10 -5.82 -3.59
N LEU A 48 -2.12 -5.09 -3.99
CA LEU A 48 -2.61 -5.18 -5.35
C LEU A 48 -1.56 -4.75 -6.35
N SER A 49 -0.85 -3.65 -6.08
CA SER A 49 0.19 -3.16 -6.97
C SER A 49 1.35 -4.14 -7.07
N LEU A 50 1.82 -4.65 -5.92
CA LEU A 50 2.95 -5.57 -5.93
C LEU A 50 2.58 -6.90 -6.56
N SER A 51 1.37 -7.39 -6.30
CA SER A 51 0.91 -8.62 -6.89
C SER A 51 0.82 -8.51 -8.40
N SER A 52 0.36 -7.38 -8.90
CA SER A 52 0.28 -7.14 -10.33
C SER A 52 1.67 -7.13 -10.96
N MET A 53 2.62 -6.48 -10.28
CA MET A 53 4.00 -6.47 -10.77
C MET A 53 4.58 -7.88 -10.83
N GLU A 54 4.30 -8.67 -9.80
CA GLU A 54 4.79 -10.04 -9.77
C GLU A 54 4.24 -10.85 -10.93
N ASP A 55 2.95 -10.68 -11.22
CA ASP A 55 2.32 -11.39 -12.32
C ASP A 55 2.92 -11.00 -13.66
N GLU A 56 3.37 -9.76 -13.78
CA GLU A 56 3.97 -9.28 -15.01
C GLU A 56 5.46 -9.56 -15.08
N GLY A 57 6.02 -10.16 -14.05
CA GLY A 57 7.45 -10.42 -14.00
C GLY A 57 8.29 -9.18 -13.76
N ALA A 58 7.69 -8.10 -13.29
CA ALA A 58 8.40 -6.88 -13.03
C ALA A 58 9.04 -6.92 -11.64
N ALA A 59 10.18 -6.26 -11.51
CA ALA A 59 10.84 -6.18 -10.21
C ALA A 59 10.14 -5.15 -9.34
N PHE A 60 10.08 -5.44 -8.03
CA PHE A 60 9.54 -4.47 -7.09
C PHE A 60 10.48 -3.28 -6.98
N PRO A 61 9.93 -2.07 -6.86
CA PRO A 61 10.80 -0.91 -6.68
C PRO A 61 11.48 -0.97 -5.32
N LYS A 62 12.66 -0.38 -5.27
CA LYS A 62 13.36 -0.28 -4.00
C LYS A 62 12.73 0.85 -3.18
N ALA A 63 12.51 0.59 -1.90
CA ALA A 63 11.92 1.58 -1.03
C ALA A 63 12.86 2.77 -0.86
N SER A 64 12.30 3.97 -0.94
CA SER A 64 13.06 5.19 -0.70
C SER A 64 13.46 5.29 0.76
N GLU A 65 14.57 5.98 1.00
CA GLU A 65 14.95 6.29 2.37
C GLU A 65 14.05 7.39 2.90
N LEU A 66 13.67 7.26 4.16
CA LEU A 66 12.68 8.16 4.73
C LEU A 66 13.08 9.62 4.63
N GLU A 67 14.38 9.90 4.82
CA GLU A 67 14.83 11.29 4.82
C GLU A 67 14.80 11.89 3.43
N THR A 68 14.59 11.09 2.39
CA THR A 68 14.50 11.63 1.03
C THR A 68 13.07 11.87 0.60
N VAL A 69 12.08 11.48 1.41
CA VAL A 69 10.68 11.64 1.07
C VAL A 69 10.15 12.91 1.71
N ASP A 70 9.60 13.79 0.88
CA ASP A 70 9.01 15.04 1.35
C ASP A 70 7.52 14.78 1.61
N PRO A 71 7.07 14.80 2.85
CA PRO A 71 5.65 14.57 3.14
C PRO A 71 4.77 15.76 2.80
N GLU A 72 5.39 16.88 2.42
CA GLU A 72 4.67 18.12 2.17
C GLU A 72 3.89 18.51 3.42
N ASP A 73 2.55 18.58 3.33
CA ASP A 73 1.76 18.87 4.52
C ASP A 73 1.08 17.62 5.09
N GLY A 74 1.51 16.45 4.64
CA GLY A 74 0.97 15.19 5.14
C GLY A 74 1.83 14.57 6.22
N VAL A 75 1.53 13.31 6.51
CA VAL A 75 2.25 12.53 7.52
C VAL A 75 2.93 11.37 6.84
N LEU A 76 4.22 11.19 7.14
CA LEU A 76 4.99 10.09 6.58
C LEU A 76 4.75 8.85 7.43
N VAL A 77 4.30 7.78 6.80
CA VAL A 77 3.98 6.53 7.48
C VAL A 77 4.67 5.39 6.74
N ILE A 78 5.29 4.49 7.51
CA ILE A 78 5.86 3.28 6.92
C ILE A 78 4.77 2.23 6.86
N VAL A 79 4.51 1.72 5.67
CA VAL A 79 3.51 0.68 5.48
C VAL A 79 4.22 -0.65 5.37
N GLU A 80 3.87 -1.56 6.26
CA GLU A 80 4.43 -2.90 6.27
C GLU A 80 3.53 -3.82 5.47
N PHE A 81 4.14 -4.64 4.61
CA PHE A 81 3.39 -5.53 3.76
C PHE A 81 3.99 -6.93 3.83
N ASP A 82 3.14 -7.93 4.06
CA ASP A 82 3.54 -9.33 4.11
C ASP A 82 2.90 -10.03 2.91
N MET A 83 3.73 -10.37 1.93
CA MET A 83 3.24 -10.98 0.69
C MET A 83 2.58 -12.34 0.95
N ALA A 84 3.15 -13.11 1.87
CA ALA A 84 2.59 -14.44 2.15
C ALA A 84 1.20 -14.33 2.74
N GLU A 85 1.00 -13.40 3.66
CA GLU A 85 -0.30 -13.20 4.26
C GLU A 85 -1.31 -12.66 3.25
N TYR A 86 -0.86 -11.75 2.40
CA TYR A 86 -1.71 -11.20 1.36
C TYR A 86 -2.21 -12.30 0.42
N ARG A 87 -1.30 -13.18 -0.01
CA ARG A 87 -1.67 -14.28 -0.88
C ARG A 87 -2.65 -15.21 -0.23
N ARG A 88 -2.46 -15.47 1.05
CA ARG A 88 -3.35 -16.36 1.79
C ARG A 88 -4.76 -15.81 1.83
N LYS A 89 -4.89 -14.52 2.12
CA LYS A 89 -6.20 -13.89 2.17
C LYS A 89 -6.87 -13.89 0.81
N ASN A 90 -6.12 -13.60 -0.22
CA ASN A 90 -6.70 -13.48 -1.55
C ASN A 90 -6.99 -14.84 -2.17
N ARG A 91 -6.22 -15.85 -1.79
CA ARG A 91 -6.53 -17.20 -2.24
C ARG A 91 -7.90 -17.64 -1.72
N SER A 92 -8.18 -17.33 -0.46
CA SER A 92 -9.50 -17.65 0.09
C SER A 92 -10.60 -16.98 -0.69
N LYS A 93 -10.41 -15.72 -1.03
CA LYS A 93 -11.40 -15.00 -1.81
C LYS A 93 -11.57 -15.62 -3.19
N ALA A 94 -10.48 -16.00 -3.81
CA ALA A 94 -10.52 -16.60 -5.14
C ALA A 94 -11.29 -17.93 -5.11
N VAL A 95 -11.06 -18.73 -4.08
CA VAL A 95 -11.77 -19.98 -3.95
C VAL A 95 -13.26 -19.76 -3.86
N LYS A 96 -13.68 -18.78 -3.09
CA LYS A 96 -15.09 -18.47 -2.99
C LYS A 96 -15.68 -18.05 -4.32
N LYS A 97 -14.92 -17.34 -5.11
CA LYS A 97 -15.41 -16.88 -6.39
C LYS A 97 -15.63 -18.00 -7.38
N THR A 98 -14.84 -19.03 -7.31
CA THR A 98 -14.94 -20.12 -8.26
C THR A 98 -16.14 -21.00 -7.99
N LEU A 99 -16.77 -20.85 -6.87
CA LEU A 99 -17.96 -21.60 -6.57
C LEU A 99 -19.20 -20.86 -7.02
#